data_291f3fef1666b374167d70ef7c0484e9
#
_entry.id   291f3fef1666b374167d70ef7c0484e9
#
_cell.length_a   1.000
_cell.length_b   1.000
_cell.length_c   1.000
_cell.angle_alpha   90.00
_cell.angle_beta   90.00
_cell.angle_gamma   90.00
#
_symmetry.space_group_name_H-M   'P 1'
#
loop_
_entity.id
_entity.type
_entity.pdbx_description
1 polymer ?
#
loop_
_entity_poly.entity_id
_entity_poly.type
_entity_poly.pdbx_seq_one_letter_code
_entity_poly.pdbx_strand_id
1 'polypeptide(L)'
;MPPVPPSRPQWWLSQRLGPLLLGLVISLLALLLPAGTARAEFSGVDYTLTNQNEADFSGQDLANTSFAGASGRHANFAGANLHGAILTQAAFPEADFSGADLSGVLMDKVDFSGADFTDALLSGVIASGSSFSGATVTNADFSDALIDRADQRALCRDAEGANPRTGVDTRLSLGC
;
A
#
# COMPACT_ATOMS: atom_id res chain seq x y z
N MET A 1 -12.99 -2.99 -94.03
CA MET A 1 -13.56 -2.50 -92.79
C MET A 1 -13.08 -3.40 -91.68
N PRO A 2 -12.26 -2.90 -90.75
CA PRO A 2 -11.83 -3.70 -89.61
C PRO A 2 -12.96 -3.75 -88.56
N PRO A 3 -13.10 -4.82 -87.79
CA PRO A 3 -14.12 -4.99 -86.79
C PRO A 3 -13.91 -4.07 -85.56
N VAL A 4 -15.02 -3.52 -85.05
CA VAL A 4 -15.06 -2.64 -83.87
C VAL A 4 -14.84 -3.56 -82.64
N PRO A 5 -13.94 -3.18 -81.66
CA PRO A 5 -13.78 -3.96 -80.46
C PRO A 5 -15.00 -3.79 -79.50
N PRO A 6 -15.35 -4.82 -78.74
CA PRO A 6 -16.49 -4.70 -77.82
C PRO A 6 -16.19 -3.77 -76.66
N SER A 7 -17.17 -2.91 -76.31
CA SER A 7 -17.16 -2.00 -75.17
C SER A 7 -16.99 -2.77 -73.86
N ARG A 8 -16.00 -2.41 -73.02
CA ARG A 8 -15.79 -3.02 -71.70
C ARG A 8 -16.90 -2.61 -70.74
N PRO A 9 -17.49 -3.52 -69.97
CA PRO A 9 -18.52 -3.16 -69.02
C PRO A 9 -17.94 -2.36 -67.83
N GLN A 10 -18.62 -1.29 -67.40
CA GLN A 10 -18.18 -0.33 -66.37
C GLN A 10 -18.24 -0.82 -64.93
N TRP A 11 -18.53 -2.12 -64.69
CA TRP A 11 -18.71 -2.64 -63.35
C TRP A 11 -17.39 -2.86 -62.55
N TRP A 12 -16.24 -2.80 -63.19
CA TRP A 12 -14.96 -3.04 -62.52
C TRP A 12 -14.36 -1.82 -61.79
N LEU A 13 -14.94 -0.62 -61.93
CA LEU A 13 -14.51 0.60 -61.27
C LEU A 13 -15.01 0.76 -59.81
N SER A 14 -16.04 -0.02 -59.43
CA SER A 14 -16.65 0.08 -58.09
C SER A 14 -16.03 -0.76 -56.99
N GLN A 15 -15.07 -1.67 -57.34
CA GLN A 15 -14.53 -2.61 -56.35
C GLN A 15 -13.22 -2.19 -55.65
N ARG A 16 -12.66 -1.03 -56.00
CA ARG A 16 -11.38 -0.62 -55.42
C ARG A 16 -11.43 0.37 -54.25
N LEU A 17 -12.62 0.91 -53.94
CA LEU A 17 -12.78 1.87 -52.85
C LEU A 17 -13.33 1.28 -51.56
N GLY A 18 -13.92 0.10 -51.60
CA GLY A 18 -14.54 -0.57 -50.43
C GLY A 18 -13.57 -0.90 -49.27
N PRO A 19 -12.40 -1.51 -49.54
CA PRO A 19 -11.53 -1.92 -48.44
C PRO A 19 -10.79 -0.76 -47.74
N LEU A 20 -10.56 0.36 -48.47
CA LEU A 20 -9.87 1.53 -47.90
C LEU A 20 -10.78 2.33 -46.94
N LEU A 21 -12.08 2.45 -47.25
CA LEU A 21 -13.03 3.14 -46.36
C LEU A 21 -13.34 2.30 -45.12
N LEU A 22 -13.43 0.97 -45.25
CA LEU A 22 -13.65 0.06 -44.10
C LEU A 22 -12.46 0.08 -43.14
N GLY A 23 -11.23 0.10 -43.65
CA GLY A 23 -10.00 0.22 -42.84
C GLY A 23 -9.92 1.55 -42.09
N LEU A 24 -10.35 2.63 -42.69
CA LEU A 24 -10.34 3.98 -42.08
C LEU A 24 -11.39 4.12 -40.98
N VAL A 25 -12.57 3.52 -41.15
CA VAL A 25 -13.63 3.49 -40.11
C VAL A 25 -13.24 2.63 -38.93
N ILE A 26 -12.57 1.48 -39.14
CA ILE A 26 -12.09 0.62 -38.05
C ILE A 26 -10.96 1.32 -37.29
N SER A 27 -10.04 2.02 -37.95
CA SER A 27 -8.98 2.80 -37.28
C SER A 27 -9.53 3.96 -36.48
N LEU A 28 -10.60 4.64 -36.95
CA LEU A 28 -11.21 5.75 -36.23
C LEU A 28 -12.04 5.26 -35.02
N LEU A 29 -12.64 4.06 -35.10
CA LEU A 29 -13.39 3.46 -34.00
C LEU A 29 -12.45 2.97 -32.86
N ALA A 30 -11.22 2.57 -33.19
CA ALA A 30 -10.20 2.21 -32.20
C ALA A 30 -9.71 3.39 -31.34
N LEU A 31 -9.83 4.63 -31.85
CA LEU A 31 -9.52 5.87 -31.13
C LEU A 31 -10.63 6.32 -30.16
N LEU A 32 -11.82 5.71 -30.24
CA LEU A 32 -12.96 6.00 -29.37
C LEU A 32 -13.13 4.99 -28.22
N LEU A 33 -12.20 4.02 -28.08
CA LEU A 33 -12.18 3.18 -26.89
C LEU A 33 -11.85 4.09 -25.71
N PRO A 34 -12.71 4.14 -24.67
CA PRO A 34 -12.36 4.88 -23.47
C PRO A 34 -11.03 4.32 -22.98
N ALA A 35 -10.05 5.20 -22.78
CA ALA A 35 -8.85 4.86 -22.05
C ALA A 35 -9.31 4.18 -20.78
N GLY A 36 -9.05 2.88 -20.68
CA GLY A 36 -9.44 2.11 -19.51
C GLY A 36 -8.96 2.90 -18.31
N THR A 37 -9.88 3.34 -17.45
CA THR A 37 -9.51 3.89 -16.16
C THR A 37 -8.67 2.79 -15.52
N ALA A 38 -7.37 3.01 -15.42
CA ALA A 38 -6.51 2.18 -14.60
C ALA A 38 -7.09 2.31 -13.19
N ARG A 39 -7.99 1.38 -12.83
CA ARG A 39 -8.28 1.15 -11.42
C ARG A 39 -6.97 0.67 -10.86
N ALA A 40 -6.42 1.42 -9.92
CA ALA A 40 -5.46 0.86 -9.00
C ALA A 40 -6.21 -0.31 -8.33
N GLU A 41 -6.00 -1.53 -8.84
CA GLU A 41 -6.41 -2.72 -8.11
C GLU A 41 -5.51 -2.75 -6.88
N PHE A 42 -6.12 -2.52 -5.73
CA PHE A 42 -5.52 -2.79 -4.44
C PHE A 42 -5.30 -4.31 -4.41
N SER A 43 -4.08 -4.74 -4.69
CA SER A 43 -3.73 -6.17 -4.82
C SER A 43 -3.42 -6.83 -3.49
N GLY A 44 -3.63 -6.11 -2.36
CA GLY A 44 -3.43 -6.62 -1.01
C GLY A 44 -4.62 -7.42 -0.50
N VAL A 45 -4.37 -8.38 0.38
CA VAL A 45 -5.44 -9.04 1.15
C VAL A 45 -6.07 -7.98 2.06
N ASP A 46 -7.41 -7.98 2.18
CA ASP A 46 -8.14 -7.00 2.99
C ASP A 46 -8.62 -7.65 4.30
N TYR A 47 -8.05 -7.18 5.41
CA TYR A 47 -8.40 -7.59 6.77
C TYR A 47 -9.27 -6.54 7.50
N THR A 48 -9.88 -5.61 6.78
CA THR A 48 -10.71 -4.54 7.35
C THR A 48 -11.83 -5.14 8.21
N LEU A 49 -11.97 -4.62 9.47
CA LEU A 49 -12.97 -5.03 10.44
C LEU A 49 -12.94 -6.53 10.82
N THR A 50 -11.84 -7.23 10.57
CA THR A 50 -11.71 -8.66 10.89
C THR A 50 -11.12 -8.89 12.29
N ASN A 51 -11.34 -10.11 12.82
CA ASN A 51 -10.68 -10.55 14.03
C ASN A 51 -9.42 -11.35 13.68
N GLN A 52 -8.27 -10.81 14.06
CA GLN A 52 -6.93 -11.36 13.85
C GLN A 52 -6.22 -11.61 15.19
N ASN A 53 -6.98 -11.77 16.28
CA ASN A 53 -6.36 -12.09 17.58
C ASN A 53 -5.55 -13.38 17.49
N GLU A 54 -4.31 -13.34 18.04
CA GLU A 54 -3.37 -14.46 18.04
C GLU A 54 -2.97 -14.95 16.63
N ALA A 55 -3.31 -14.20 15.55
CA ALA A 55 -2.93 -14.56 14.19
C ALA A 55 -1.42 -14.42 13.99
N ASP A 56 -0.84 -15.32 13.18
CA ASP A 56 0.57 -15.29 12.83
C ASP A 56 0.79 -14.77 11.41
N PHE A 57 1.37 -13.56 11.33
CA PHE A 57 1.77 -12.86 10.13
C PHE A 57 3.29 -12.70 10.04
N SER A 58 4.05 -13.41 10.87
CA SER A 58 5.50 -13.25 10.96
C SER A 58 6.19 -13.44 9.61
N GLY A 59 7.05 -12.49 9.24
CA GLY A 59 7.81 -12.49 7.99
C GLY A 59 6.98 -12.38 6.71
N GLN A 60 5.67 -12.14 6.78
CA GLN A 60 4.81 -12.03 5.60
C GLN A 60 4.99 -10.68 4.90
N ASP A 61 4.75 -10.66 3.57
CA ASP A 61 4.63 -9.43 2.79
C ASP A 61 3.17 -8.95 2.83
N LEU A 62 2.93 -7.93 3.62
CA LEU A 62 1.64 -7.28 3.85
C LEU A 62 1.67 -5.81 3.39
N ALA A 63 2.59 -5.48 2.47
CA ALA A 63 2.71 -4.12 1.97
C ALA A 63 1.39 -3.64 1.35
N ASN A 64 0.98 -2.41 1.70
CA ASN A 64 -0.26 -1.79 1.25
C ASN A 64 -1.55 -2.57 1.63
N THR A 65 -1.50 -3.48 2.59
CA THR A 65 -2.65 -4.25 3.10
C THR A 65 -3.51 -3.38 4.02
N SER A 66 -4.84 -3.60 4.03
CA SER A 66 -5.74 -2.93 4.96
C SER A 66 -6.04 -3.83 6.17
N PHE A 67 -5.82 -3.29 7.36
CA PHE A 67 -6.26 -3.78 8.66
C PHE A 67 -7.16 -2.75 9.36
N ALA A 68 -7.80 -1.84 8.61
CA ALA A 68 -8.60 -0.79 9.19
C ALA A 68 -9.72 -1.36 10.10
N GLY A 69 -9.76 -0.90 11.35
CA GLY A 69 -10.72 -1.38 12.34
C GLY A 69 -10.57 -2.86 12.73
N ALA A 70 -9.50 -3.53 12.36
CA ALA A 70 -9.24 -4.91 12.77
C ALA A 70 -8.91 -5.01 14.26
N SER A 71 -9.13 -6.18 14.86
CA SER A 71 -8.63 -6.52 16.18
C SER A 71 -7.60 -7.63 16.09
N GLY A 72 -6.43 -7.43 16.69
CA GLY A 72 -5.30 -8.35 16.64
C GLY A 72 -4.52 -8.41 17.95
N ARG A 73 -5.24 -8.63 19.06
CA ARG A 73 -4.58 -8.86 20.37
C ARG A 73 -3.62 -10.05 20.25
N HIS A 74 -2.38 -9.87 20.73
CA HIS A 74 -1.31 -10.87 20.65
C HIS A 74 -1.01 -11.37 19.22
N ALA A 75 -1.39 -10.64 18.17
CA ALA A 75 -1.03 -10.99 16.81
C ALA A 75 0.50 -10.87 16.62
N ASN A 76 1.07 -11.76 15.85
CA ASN A 76 2.50 -11.82 15.57
C ASN A 76 2.79 -11.24 14.16
N PHE A 77 3.41 -10.05 14.10
CA PHE A 77 3.90 -9.41 12.89
C PHE A 77 5.44 -9.33 12.86
N ALA A 78 6.12 -10.16 13.65
CA ALA A 78 7.58 -10.11 13.75
C ALA A 78 8.23 -10.23 12.36
N GLY A 79 9.05 -9.25 11.99
CA GLY A 79 9.72 -9.20 10.69
C GLY A 79 8.82 -9.04 9.46
N ALA A 80 7.52 -8.80 9.61
CA ALA A 80 6.59 -8.61 8.50
C ALA A 80 6.88 -7.29 7.74
N ASN A 81 6.60 -7.27 6.44
CA ASN A 81 6.59 -6.07 5.62
C ASN A 81 5.19 -5.47 5.59
N LEU A 82 4.95 -4.41 6.36
CA LEU A 82 3.71 -3.64 6.43
C LEU A 82 3.82 -2.27 5.73
N HIS A 83 4.85 -2.07 4.90
CA HIS A 83 5.08 -0.77 4.24
C HIS A 83 3.81 -0.22 3.59
N GLY A 84 3.42 1.02 3.95
CA GLY A 84 2.25 1.70 3.41
C GLY A 84 0.90 1.07 3.76
N ALA A 85 0.84 0.11 4.69
CA ALA A 85 -0.41 -0.49 5.14
C ALA A 85 -1.33 0.51 5.86
N ILE A 86 -2.60 0.15 6.02
CA ILE A 86 -3.63 0.97 6.68
C ILE A 86 -4.11 0.22 7.93
N LEU A 87 -3.80 0.74 9.11
CA LEU A 87 -4.21 0.20 10.41
C LEU A 87 -5.21 1.11 11.14
N THR A 88 -5.71 2.14 10.49
CA THR A 88 -6.56 3.17 11.10
C THR A 88 -7.71 2.56 11.92
N GLN A 89 -7.88 3.02 13.17
CA GLN A 89 -8.92 2.56 14.10
C GLN A 89 -8.84 1.08 14.49
N ALA A 90 -7.73 0.41 14.25
CA ALA A 90 -7.50 -0.97 14.66
C ALA A 90 -7.09 -1.07 16.15
N ALA A 91 -7.09 -2.29 16.70
CA ALA A 91 -6.60 -2.58 18.03
C ALA A 91 -5.64 -3.77 18.00
N PHE A 92 -4.36 -3.51 18.31
CA PHE A 92 -3.29 -4.51 18.37
C PHE A 92 -2.59 -4.51 19.74
N PRO A 93 -3.36 -4.61 20.85
CA PRO A 93 -2.74 -4.64 22.16
C PRO A 93 -1.89 -5.89 22.32
N GLU A 94 -0.68 -5.73 22.90
CA GLU A 94 0.26 -6.80 23.17
C GLU A 94 0.70 -7.58 21.90
N ALA A 95 0.57 -6.97 20.71
CA ALA A 95 1.04 -7.57 19.45
C ALA A 95 2.55 -7.42 19.28
N ASP A 96 3.17 -8.37 18.60
CA ASP A 96 4.59 -8.39 18.27
C ASP A 96 4.84 -7.80 16.88
N PHE A 97 5.45 -6.61 16.82
CA PHE A 97 5.93 -5.95 15.61
C PHE A 97 7.46 -5.89 15.55
N SER A 98 8.14 -6.77 16.32
CA SER A 98 9.60 -6.75 16.38
C SER A 98 10.22 -6.95 14.99
N GLY A 99 11.15 -6.07 14.63
CA GLY A 99 11.81 -6.09 13.32
C GLY A 99 10.90 -5.84 12.11
N ALA A 100 9.61 -5.53 12.29
CA ALA A 100 8.69 -5.25 11.18
C ALA A 100 9.05 -3.96 10.44
N ASP A 101 8.66 -3.89 9.17
CA ASP A 101 8.69 -2.66 8.38
C ASP A 101 7.29 -2.03 8.34
N LEU A 102 7.10 -0.99 9.16
CA LEU A 102 5.88 -0.17 9.23
C LEU A 102 6.06 1.17 8.53
N SER A 103 7.09 1.35 7.71
CA SER A 103 7.36 2.66 7.10
C SER A 103 6.17 3.15 6.26
N GLY A 104 5.79 4.42 6.47
CA GLY A 104 4.67 5.06 5.77
C GLY A 104 3.28 4.53 6.13
N VAL A 105 3.12 3.74 7.18
CA VAL A 105 1.82 3.19 7.63
C VAL A 105 0.90 4.30 8.13
N LEU A 106 -0.38 4.21 7.77
CA LEU A 106 -1.46 5.01 8.36
C LEU A 106 -2.01 4.27 9.57
N MET A 107 -1.74 4.78 10.77
CA MET A 107 -2.12 4.14 12.03
C MET A 107 -2.83 5.11 13.01
N ASP A 108 -3.71 5.98 12.46
CA ASP A 108 -4.48 6.91 13.28
C ASP A 108 -5.48 6.17 14.18
N LYS A 109 -5.54 6.58 15.45
CA LYS A 109 -6.48 6.04 16.46
C LYS A 109 -6.35 4.54 16.66
N VAL A 110 -5.12 4.00 16.59
CA VAL A 110 -4.84 2.59 16.86
C VAL A 110 -4.47 2.39 18.32
N ASP A 111 -4.90 1.28 18.89
CA ASP A 111 -4.44 0.84 20.22
C ASP A 111 -3.27 -0.13 20.06
N PHE A 112 -2.06 0.32 20.42
CA PHE A 112 -0.83 -0.48 20.49
C PHE A 112 -0.36 -0.70 21.93
N SER A 113 -1.31 -0.70 22.89
CA SER A 113 -0.94 -0.86 24.30
C SER A 113 -0.17 -2.17 24.54
N GLY A 114 1.04 -2.05 25.10
CA GLY A 114 1.92 -3.20 25.37
C GLY A 114 2.53 -3.86 24.16
N ALA A 115 2.38 -3.32 22.96
CA ALA A 115 2.98 -3.90 21.75
C ALA A 115 4.52 -3.78 21.74
N ASP A 116 5.18 -4.71 21.07
CA ASP A 116 6.63 -4.74 20.92
C ASP A 116 7.05 -4.24 19.52
N PHE A 117 7.77 -3.11 19.48
CA PHE A 117 8.35 -2.52 18.27
C PHE A 117 9.89 -2.59 18.29
N THR A 118 10.48 -3.51 19.04
CA THR A 118 11.94 -3.69 19.05
C THR A 118 12.47 -3.87 17.63
N ASP A 119 13.50 -3.12 17.24
CA ASP A 119 14.13 -3.14 15.91
C ASP A 119 13.20 -2.76 14.73
N ALA A 120 11.96 -2.30 14.96
CA ALA A 120 11.00 -1.96 13.91
C ALA A 120 11.37 -0.67 13.17
N LEU A 121 10.91 -0.55 11.91
CA LEU A 121 10.93 0.70 11.15
C LEU A 121 9.56 1.36 11.21
N LEU A 122 9.48 2.55 11.78
CA LEU A 122 8.28 3.39 11.87
C LEU A 122 8.50 4.75 11.17
N SER A 123 9.40 4.77 10.18
CA SER A 123 9.70 6.02 9.47
C SER A 123 8.51 6.52 8.67
N GLY A 124 8.17 7.81 8.82
CA GLY A 124 7.07 8.44 8.09
C GLY A 124 5.68 7.94 8.46
N VAL A 125 5.48 7.23 9.57
CA VAL A 125 4.14 6.80 10.04
C VAL A 125 3.29 8.00 10.45
N ILE A 126 1.96 7.88 10.28
CA ILE A 126 0.98 8.83 10.80
C ILE A 126 0.17 8.12 11.89
N ALA A 127 0.37 8.54 13.16
CA ALA A 127 -0.15 7.87 14.35
C ALA A 127 -0.95 8.83 15.27
N SER A 128 -1.69 9.76 14.67
CA SER A 128 -2.47 10.73 15.44
C SER A 128 -3.61 10.06 16.22
N GLY A 129 -3.71 10.34 17.51
CA GLY A 129 -4.72 9.75 18.40
C GLY A 129 -4.51 8.29 18.71
N SER A 130 -3.36 7.70 18.38
CA SER A 130 -3.02 6.32 18.72
C SER A 130 -2.43 6.23 20.12
N SER A 131 -2.48 5.05 20.72
CA SER A 131 -1.94 4.79 22.05
C SER A 131 -0.76 3.83 21.97
N PHE A 132 0.39 4.25 22.48
CA PHE A 132 1.59 3.41 22.66
C PHE A 132 1.84 3.11 24.15
N SER A 133 0.80 3.10 24.96
CA SER A 133 0.92 2.90 26.40
C SER A 133 1.59 1.56 26.73
N GLY A 134 2.78 1.59 27.38
CA GLY A 134 3.54 0.39 27.71
C GLY A 134 4.17 -0.35 26.53
N ALA A 135 4.19 0.24 25.34
CA ALA A 135 4.87 -0.34 24.18
C ALA A 135 6.40 -0.28 24.35
N THR A 136 7.07 -1.32 23.86
CA THR A 136 8.55 -1.38 23.78
C THR A 136 9.02 -0.83 22.44
N VAL A 137 10.03 0.07 22.48
CA VAL A 137 10.57 0.74 21.27
C VAL A 137 12.07 0.70 21.17
N THR A 138 12.71 -0.26 21.82
CA THR A 138 14.16 -0.44 21.77
C THR A 138 14.65 -0.59 20.34
N ASN A 139 15.65 0.20 19.93
CA ASN A 139 16.19 0.22 18.57
C ASN A 139 15.18 0.54 17.45
N ALA A 140 13.98 1.06 17.73
CA ALA A 140 13.02 1.43 16.69
C ALA A 140 13.42 2.74 16.00
N ASP A 141 13.10 2.86 14.70
CA ASP A 141 13.35 4.09 13.93
C ASP A 141 12.03 4.83 13.65
N PHE A 142 11.86 6.00 14.28
CA PHE A 142 10.70 6.90 14.14
C PHE A 142 11.00 8.13 13.27
N SER A 143 11.99 8.07 12.39
CA SER A 143 12.33 9.21 11.53
C SER A 143 11.08 9.71 10.77
N ASP A 144 10.86 11.02 10.81
CA ASP A 144 9.70 11.67 10.14
C ASP A 144 8.32 11.17 10.60
N ALA A 145 8.21 10.44 11.71
CA ALA A 145 6.95 9.98 12.26
C ALA A 145 6.10 11.13 12.82
N LEU A 146 4.80 11.11 12.57
CA LEU A 146 3.82 12.04 13.15
C LEU A 146 3.12 11.36 14.33
N ILE A 147 3.58 11.63 15.54
CA ILE A 147 3.07 11.08 16.80
C ILE A 147 2.61 12.23 17.70
N ASP A 148 1.57 12.01 18.49
CA ASP A 148 1.12 13.00 19.46
C ASP A 148 2.18 13.27 20.53
N ARG A 149 2.30 14.53 20.96
CA ARG A 149 3.32 14.94 21.93
C ARG A 149 3.25 14.20 23.27
N ALA A 150 2.07 13.70 23.65
CA ALA A 150 1.90 12.95 24.90
C ALA A 150 2.58 11.59 24.78
N ASP A 151 2.33 10.88 23.69
CA ASP A 151 2.91 9.57 23.41
C ASP A 151 4.40 9.66 23.12
N GLN A 152 4.82 10.65 22.32
CA GLN A 152 6.26 10.94 22.10
C GLN A 152 7.02 11.08 23.43
N ARG A 153 6.51 11.92 24.37
CA ARG A 153 7.17 12.08 25.68
C ARG A 153 7.13 10.80 26.51
N ALA A 154 6.08 9.97 26.38
CA ALA A 154 6.01 8.69 27.06
C ALA A 154 7.05 7.72 26.53
N LEU A 155 7.14 7.57 25.20
CA LEU A 155 8.13 6.73 24.53
C LEU A 155 9.57 7.18 24.80
N CYS A 156 9.82 8.48 24.86
CA CYS A 156 11.14 9.03 25.18
C CYS A 156 11.69 8.61 26.55
N ARG A 157 10.87 8.14 27.48
CA ARG A 157 11.37 7.68 28.78
C ARG A 157 12.17 6.39 28.67
N ASP A 158 11.69 5.49 27.82
CA ASP A 158 12.20 4.12 27.69
C ASP A 158 12.91 3.86 26.36
N ALA A 159 12.89 4.85 25.45
CA ALA A 159 13.57 4.78 24.16
C ALA A 159 15.08 4.67 24.31
N GLU A 160 15.69 3.66 23.69
CA GLU A 160 17.14 3.43 23.71
C GLU A 160 17.60 2.68 22.46
N GLY A 161 18.90 2.73 22.22
CA GLY A 161 19.57 2.00 21.14
C GLY A 161 19.47 2.66 19.77
N ALA A 162 19.92 1.92 18.77
CA ALA A 162 19.91 2.35 17.37
C ALA A 162 19.40 1.23 16.46
N ASN A 163 18.60 1.60 15.45
CA ASN A 163 17.98 0.62 14.56
C ASN A 163 19.04 -0.17 13.77
N PRO A 164 19.01 -1.51 13.79
CA PRO A 164 20.05 -2.33 13.15
C PRO A 164 20.05 -2.23 11.61
N ARG A 165 18.95 -1.79 10.99
CA ARG A 165 18.84 -1.64 9.52
C ARG A 165 19.25 -0.25 9.05
N THR A 166 18.88 0.81 9.79
CA THR A 166 19.11 2.21 9.39
C THR A 166 20.29 2.85 10.12
N GLY A 167 20.69 2.33 11.27
CA GLY A 167 21.71 2.93 12.15
C GLY A 167 21.21 4.18 12.89
N VAL A 168 19.93 4.53 12.77
CA VAL A 168 19.34 5.71 13.41
C VAL A 168 19.10 5.44 14.89
N ASP A 169 19.54 6.38 15.74
CA ASP A 169 19.28 6.34 17.18
C ASP A 169 17.80 6.59 17.47
N THR A 170 17.19 5.72 18.28
CA THR A 170 15.76 5.75 18.59
C THR A 170 15.33 7.05 19.24
N ARG A 171 16.10 7.56 20.19
CA ARG A 171 15.79 8.82 20.89
C ARG A 171 15.86 10.02 19.95
N LEU A 172 16.89 10.04 19.06
CA LEU A 172 17.01 11.11 18.07
C LEU A 172 15.86 11.10 17.08
N SER A 173 15.46 9.91 16.58
CA SER A 173 14.33 9.79 15.63
C SER A 173 12.98 10.20 16.24
N LEU A 174 12.79 9.96 17.54
CA LEU A 174 11.62 10.43 18.31
C LEU A 174 11.67 11.93 18.63
N GLY A 175 12.80 12.60 18.46
CA GLY A 175 12.95 14.00 18.84
C GLY A 175 13.01 14.21 20.38
N CYS A 176 13.53 13.22 21.09
CA CYS A 176 13.78 13.32 22.53
C CYS A 176 14.94 14.29 22.81
#